data_388fb10e35396f26adc163e8dc6bf05a
#
_entry.id   388fb10e35396f26adc163e8dc6bf05a
#
_cell.length_a   1.000
_cell.length_b   1.000
_cell.length_c   1.000
_cell.angle_alpha   90.00
_cell.angle_beta   90.00
_cell.angle_gamma   90.00
#
_symmetry.space_group_name_H-M   'P 1'
#
loop_
_entity.id
_entity.type
_entity.pdbx_description
1 polymer ?
#
loop_
_entity_poly.entity_id
_entity_poly.type
_entity_poly.pdbx_seq_one_letter_code
_entity_poly.pdbx_strand_id
1 'polypeptide(L)'
;MKHTQADAPIVEALEQMRSMRLVPLDVPGHKRGRGNPELTRLLGEKCMSLDVNSMKPLDNLCHPVSVIRDAEALAAEAFGSAHAFFMVGGTTSSVESMILYALKQGDKIILPRNVHRSVINALVLCGGEPVYVSPEIDAGLGIPLGMKVSGVEDAIRRHPEAKAVLVNNPTYYGICSDVAAITKLAHEKGMLVLADEAHGTHLYFGKDLPLSAMAAGADLAAVSMHKSGGSLTQSSFPLAGPKVSEGYLRQIVNLTQTTSGSYLLMASLDISRRNLALRGPEVFEKVVALSDYARDEINRLEGFYAYGREKINGDTIFDFDETKLAVNTLGVGLAGIEVHDILRDEYDIQIEFGDIGNILAYISLGDRRQDIERLIGALSEIKRRYRKDPRGMFRQEYLEPEVAVTPQKAFYAQRQSLPLLETAGRVAGEFVMCYPPGIPVMAPGE
;
A
#
# COMPACT_ATOMS: atom_id res chain seq x y z
N MET A 1 -24.74 -7.33 -23.48
CA MET A 1 -23.99 -6.16 -24.00
C MET A 1 -22.58 -6.24 -23.42
N LYS A 2 -21.56 -5.81 -24.15
CA LYS A 2 -20.20 -5.77 -23.61
C LYS A 2 -20.12 -4.55 -22.68
N HIS A 3 -19.71 -4.75 -21.42
CA HIS A 3 -19.50 -3.65 -20.49
C HIS A 3 -18.35 -2.73 -20.95
N THR A 4 -18.42 -1.48 -20.53
CA THR A 4 -17.43 -0.43 -20.77
C THR A 4 -16.91 0.11 -19.45
N GLN A 5 -15.84 0.92 -19.47
CA GLN A 5 -15.33 1.54 -18.25
C GLN A 5 -16.30 2.51 -17.56
N ALA A 6 -17.39 2.92 -18.25
CA ALA A 6 -18.46 3.73 -17.67
C ALA A 6 -19.44 2.93 -16.79
N ASP A 7 -19.47 1.61 -16.93
CA ASP A 7 -20.36 0.74 -16.18
C ASP A 7 -19.76 0.40 -14.80
N ALA A 8 -20.63 0.10 -13.83
CA ALA A 8 -20.27 -0.37 -12.50
C ALA A 8 -21.16 -1.57 -12.13
N PRO A 9 -20.87 -2.78 -12.65
CA PRO A 9 -21.76 -3.92 -12.60
C PRO A 9 -22.24 -4.31 -11.20
N ILE A 10 -21.36 -4.23 -10.18
CA ILE A 10 -21.71 -4.54 -8.79
C ILE A 10 -22.69 -3.50 -8.24
N VAL A 11 -22.44 -2.22 -8.51
CA VAL A 11 -23.30 -1.11 -8.04
C VAL A 11 -24.69 -1.18 -8.68
N GLU A 12 -24.73 -1.41 -9.98
CA GLU A 12 -25.97 -1.54 -10.75
C GLU A 12 -26.80 -2.70 -10.24
N ALA A 13 -26.19 -3.86 -9.98
CA ALA A 13 -26.86 -5.02 -9.41
C ALA A 13 -27.40 -4.75 -7.99
N LEU A 14 -26.64 -4.04 -7.14
CA LEU A 14 -27.07 -3.65 -5.80
C LEU A 14 -28.27 -2.70 -5.82
N GLU A 15 -28.24 -1.66 -6.68
CA GLU A 15 -29.37 -0.71 -6.81
C GLU A 15 -30.62 -1.41 -7.40
N GLN A 16 -30.44 -2.31 -8.37
CA GLN A 16 -31.54 -3.12 -8.90
C GLN A 16 -32.15 -3.99 -7.80
N MET A 17 -31.33 -4.72 -7.03
CA MET A 17 -31.80 -5.55 -5.92
C MET A 17 -32.53 -4.71 -4.87
N ARG A 18 -32.02 -3.53 -4.52
CA ARG A 18 -32.68 -2.61 -3.60
C ARG A 18 -34.07 -2.20 -4.07
N SER A 19 -34.25 -1.96 -5.38
CA SER A 19 -35.51 -1.59 -5.99
C SER A 19 -36.59 -2.70 -5.95
N MET A 20 -36.16 -3.97 -5.88
CA MET A 20 -37.05 -5.15 -5.86
C MET A 20 -37.85 -5.29 -4.57
N ARG A 21 -37.56 -4.55 -3.51
CA ARG A 21 -38.25 -4.59 -2.21
C ARG A 21 -38.40 -6.01 -1.63
N LEU A 22 -37.34 -6.84 -1.78
CA LEU A 22 -37.33 -8.22 -1.27
C LEU A 22 -37.53 -8.24 0.25
N VAL A 23 -38.27 -9.26 0.74
CA VAL A 23 -38.34 -9.54 2.18
C VAL A 23 -37.06 -10.26 2.61
N PRO A 24 -36.21 -9.65 3.46
CA PRO A 24 -34.92 -10.23 3.81
C PRO A 24 -35.06 -11.30 4.91
N LEU A 25 -35.14 -12.56 4.51
CA LEU A 25 -35.06 -13.71 5.43
C LEU A 25 -33.63 -14.34 5.43
N ASP A 26 -32.73 -13.73 4.70
CA ASP A 26 -31.30 -14.05 4.59
C ASP A 26 -30.43 -13.27 5.60
N VAL A 27 -29.13 -13.52 5.60
CA VAL A 27 -28.13 -12.69 6.31
C VAL A 27 -27.80 -11.44 5.46
N PRO A 28 -27.34 -10.33 6.06
CA PRO A 28 -26.99 -10.10 7.48
C PRO A 28 -28.20 -9.94 8.42
N GLY A 29 -27.94 -10.23 9.72
CA GLY A 29 -28.99 -10.24 10.76
C GLY A 29 -29.68 -8.88 11.02
N HIS A 30 -29.07 -7.74 10.64
CA HIS A 30 -29.69 -6.42 10.74
C HIS A 30 -30.85 -6.20 9.76
N LYS A 31 -31.06 -7.12 8.80
CA LYS A 31 -32.22 -7.11 7.91
C LYS A 31 -32.46 -5.74 7.24
N ARG A 32 -31.39 -5.24 6.54
CA ARG A 32 -31.41 -3.92 5.89
C ARG A 32 -31.67 -2.77 6.87
N GLY A 33 -31.07 -2.88 8.08
CA GLY A 33 -31.14 -1.86 9.13
C GLY A 33 -32.25 -2.02 10.14
N ARG A 34 -33.32 -2.78 9.87
CA ARG A 34 -34.47 -2.93 10.78
C ARG A 34 -34.09 -3.58 12.13
N GLY A 35 -33.12 -4.48 12.14
CA GLY A 35 -32.67 -5.18 13.34
C GLY A 35 -31.66 -4.38 14.18
N ASN A 36 -31.18 -3.25 13.71
CA ASN A 36 -30.26 -2.38 14.42
C ASN A 36 -30.51 -0.89 14.09
N PRO A 37 -31.55 -0.27 14.70
CA PRO A 37 -31.90 1.12 14.42
C PRO A 37 -30.80 2.14 14.77
N GLU A 38 -29.96 1.85 15.76
CA GLU A 38 -28.85 2.72 16.16
C GLU A 38 -27.77 2.75 15.07
N LEU A 39 -27.38 1.58 14.55
CA LEU A 39 -26.45 1.49 13.43
C LEU A 39 -27.03 2.15 12.17
N THR A 40 -28.34 1.98 11.93
CA THR A 40 -29.02 2.64 10.79
C THR A 40 -28.98 4.16 10.92
N ARG A 41 -29.14 4.70 12.13
CA ARG A 41 -29.02 6.15 12.36
C ARG A 41 -27.60 6.66 12.10
N LEU A 42 -26.60 5.86 12.45
CA LEU A 42 -25.17 6.19 12.25
C LEU A 42 -24.80 6.16 10.76
N LEU A 43 -25.13 5.10 10.04
CA LEU A 43 -24.68 4.85 8.66
C LEU A 43 -25.66 5.34 7.58
N GLY A 44 -26.90 5.57 7.93
CA GLY A 44 -27.99 5.91 7.03
C GLY A 44 -28.66 4.69 6.38
N GLU A 45 -29.96 4.84 6.09
CA GLU A 45 -30.80 3.76 5.53
C GLU A 45 -30.27 3.22 4.20
N LYS A 46 -29.73 4.10 3.34
CA LYS A 46 -29.20 3.69 2.04
C LYS A 46 -28.02 2.75 2.22
N CYS A 47 -27.07 3.07 3.06
CA CYS A 47 -25.90 2.23 3.35
C CYS A 47 -26.36 0.86 3.88
N MET A 48 -27.22 0.84 4.91
CA MET A 48 -27.74 -0.39 5.50
C MET A 48 -28.57 -1.25 4.53
N SER A 49 -29.20 -0.65 3.54
CA SER A 49 -29.98 -1.37 2.51
C SER A 49 -29.09 -2.05 1.46
N LEU A 50 -27.85 -1.60 1.30
CA LEU A 50 -26.86 -2.13 0.37
C LEU A 50 -25.87 -3.11 1.04
N ASP A 51 -25.87 -3.19 2.38
CA ASP A 51 -25.10 -4.21 3.09
C ASP A 51 -25.86 -5.53 3.08
N VAL A 52 -25.41 -6.41 2.20
CA VAL A 52 -26.03 -7.69 1.86
C VAL A 52 -24.96 -8.76 1.71
N ASN A 53 -25.38 -10.02 1.62
CA ASN A 53 -24.47 -11.13 1.37
C ASN A 53 -24.62 -11.68 -0.05
N SER A 54 -23.77 -12.64 -0.42
CA SER A 54 -23.80 -13.34 -1.71
C SER A 54 -25.17 -13.94 -1.98
N MET A 55 -25.71 -13.63 -3.13
CA MET A 55 -26.97 -14.19 -3.64
C MET A 55 -26.95 -14.19 -5.16
N LYS A 56 -27.79 -14.98 -5.78
CA LYS A 56 -27.80 -15.18 -7.24
C LYS A 56 -27.68 -13.89 -8.08
N PRO A 57 -28.39 -12.78 -7.80
CA PRO A 57 -28.26 -11.55 -8.58
C PRO A 57 -26.95 -10.79 -8.36
N LEU A 58 -26.24 -11.05 -7.26
CA LEU A 58 -25.05 -10.33 -6.83
C LEU A 58 -23.74 -11.10 -6.99
N ASP A 59 -23.83 -12.37 -7.46
CA ASP A 59 -22.67 -13.22 -7.64
C ASP A 59 -22.06 -13.75 -6.31
N ASN A 60 -20.87 -14.37 -6.38
CA ASN A 60 -20.10 -14.89 -5.25
C ASN A 60 -18.64 -14.54 -5.40
N LEU A 61 -18.09 -13.81 -4.44
CA LEU A 61 -16.69 -13.36 -4.46
C LEU A 61 -15.67 -14.51 -4.58
N CYS A 62 -15.96 -15.67 -3.97
CA CYS A 62 -15.05 -16.83 -4.02
C CYS A 62 -15.12 -17.58 -5.38
N HIS A 63 -16.21 -17.42 -6.12
CA HIS A 63 -16.41 -18.04 -7.43
C HIS A 63 -17.21 -17.12 -8.36
N PRO A 64 -16.61 -16.02 -8.82
CA PRO A 64 -17.32 -15.06 -9.66
C PRO A 64 -17.70 -15.64 -11.02
N VAL A 65 -18.96 -15.46 -11.41
CA VAL A 65 -19.51 -15.94 -12.69
C VAL A 65 -20.36 -14.90 -13.42
N SER A 66 -20.66 -13.78 -12.77
CA SER A 66 -21.51 -12.70 -13.31
C SER A 66 -20.97 -11.32 -12.97
N VAL A 67 -21.65 -10.51 -12.16
CA VAL A 67 -21.35 -9.09 -11.95
C VAL A 67 -19.99 -8.84 -11.30
N ILE A 68 -19.52 -9.72 -10.41
CA ILE A 68 -18.17 -9.60 -9.84
C ILE A 68 -17.12 -9.91 -10.89
N ARG A 69 -17.31 -10.99 -11.67
CA ARG A 69 -16.42 -11.33 -12.77
C ARG A 69 -16.34 -10.20 -13.81
N ASP A 70 -17.48 -9.60 -14.14
CA ASP A 70 -17.54 -8.51 -15.12
C ASP A 70 -16.81 -7.25 -14.57
N ALA A 71 -16.98 -6.95 -13.28
CA ALA A 71 -16.26 -5.87 -12.60
C ALA A 71 -14.73 -6.14 -12.50
N GLU A 72 -14.33 -7.40 -12.25
CA GLU A 72 -12.91 -7.81 -12.27
C GLU A 72 -12.30 -7.65 -13.66
N ALA A 73 -13.03 -7.99 -14.72
CA ALA A 73 -12.57 -7.80 -16.09
C ALA A 73 -12.37 -6.31 -16.42
N LEU A 74 -13.29 -5.45 -15.99
CA LEU A 74 -13.15 -4.00 -16.13
C LEU A 74 -11.99 -3.44 -15.32
N ALA A 75 -11.75 -3.98 -14.12
CA ALA A 75 -10.60 -3.60 -13.32
C ALA A 75 -9.28 -4.02 -14.01
N ALA A 76 -9.20 -5.23 -14.52
CA ALA A 76 -8.03 -5.70 -15.27
C ALA A 76 -7.73 -4.80 -16.47
N GLU A 77 -8.75 -4.43 -17.26
CA GLU A 77 -8.61 -3.52 -18.39
C GLU A 77 -8.13 -2.13 -17.94
N ALA A 78 -8.72 -1.56 -16.87
CA ALA A 78 -8.38 -0.24 -16.36
C ALA A 78 -6.93 -0.15 -15.84
N PHE A 79 -6.43 -1.23 -15.22
CA PHE A 79 -5.07 -1.33 -14.71
C PHE A 79 -4.05 -1.88 -15.73
N GLY A 80 -4.47 -2.22 -16.94
CA GLY A 80 -3.58 -2.82 -17.96
C GLY A 80 -3.00 -4.18 -17.55
N SER A 81 -3.67 -4.91 -16.66
CA SER A 81 -3.31 -6.27 -16.24
C SER A 81 -4.10 -7.33 -17.02
N ALA A 82 -3.65 -8.58 -17.00
CA ALA A 82 -4.42 -9.68 -17.58
C ALA A 82 -5.61 -10.07 -16.70
N HIS A 83 -5.42 -10.04 -15.39
CA HIS A 83 -6.45 -10.34 -14.40
C HIS A 83 -6.37 -9.36 -13.22
N ALA A 84 -7.51 -9.06 -12.62
CA ALA A 84 -7.63 -8.33 -11.36
C ALA A 84 -8.66 -9.05 -10.47
N PHE A 85 -8.45 -9.01 -9.17
CA PHE A 85 -9.32 -9.67 -8.21
C PHE A 85 -9.82 -8.67 -7.17
N PHE A 86 -11.10 -8.74 -6.82
CA PHE A 86 -11.62 -7.94 -5.71
C PHE A 86 -11.11 -8.50 -4.38
N MET A 87 -10.48 -7.65 -3.59
CA MET A 87 -9.97 -8.01 -2.26
C MET A 87 -10.58 -7.10 -1.20
N VAL A 88 -11.24 -7.73 -0.22
CA VAL A 88 -11.89 -7.05 0.92
C VAL A 88 -11.12 -7.29 2.24
N GLY A 89 -9.96 -7.92 2.17
CA GLY A 89 -9.02 -8.13 3.27
C GLY A 89 -7.86 -7.13 3.31
N GLY A 90 -7.96 -6.05 2.52
CA GLY A 90 -6.89 -5.05 2.37
C GLY A 90 -5.73 -5.56 1.51
N THR A 91 -4.77 -4.66 1.27
CA THR A 91 -3.55 -5.01 0.52
C THR A 91 -2.68 -6.00 1.30
N THR A 92 -2.86 -6.12 2.61
CA THR A 92 -2.27 -7.21 3.39
C THR A 92 -2.59 -8.57 2.77
N SER A 93 -3.87 -8.88 2.57
CA SER A 93 -4.28 -10.15 1.94
C SER A 93 -3.87 -10.24 0.46
N SER A 94 -3.79 -9.12 -0.26
CA SER A 94 -3.30 -9.08 -1.64
C SER A 94 -1.80 -9.46 -1.71
N VAL A 95 -0.97 -8.87 -0.85
CA VAL A 95 0.47 -9.17 -0.75
C VAL A 95 0.70 -10.62 -0.31
N GLU A 96 -0.05 -11.07 0.71
CA GLU A 96 0.01 -12.46 1.16
C GLU A 96 -0.35 -13.41 0.01
N SER A 97 -1.39 -13.12 -0.76
CA SER A 97 -1.79 -13.94 -1.92
C SER A 97 -0.69 -14.00 -2.98
N MET A 98 -0.02 -12.89 -3.30
CA MET A 98 1.09 -12.88 -4.26
C MET A 98 2.24 -13.78 -3.82
N ILE A 99 2.63 -13.70 -2.56
CA ILE A 99 3.74 -14.49 -2.01
C ILE A 99 3.37 -15.97 -1.91
N LEU A 100 2.16 -16.28 -1.44
CA LEU A 100 1.64 -17.67 -1.39
C LEU A 100 1.50 -18.28 -2.80
N TYR A 101 1.24 -17.47 -3.83
CA TYR A 101 1.25 -17.92 -5.22
C TYR A 101 2.67 -18.28 -5.68
N ALA A 102 3.64 -17.44 -5.35
CA ALA A 102 5.00 -17.54 -5.85
C ALA A 102 5.86 -18.59 -5.14
N LEU A 103 5.60 -18.85 -3.86
CA LEU A 103 6.49 -19.64 -2.99
C LEU A 103 5.83 -20.86 -2.39
N LYS A 104 6.65 -21.88 -2.19
CA LYS A 104 6.40 -23.05 -1.35
C LYS A 104 7.37 -23.05 -0.18
N GLN A 105 7.15 -23.97 0.77
CA GLN A 105 8.05 -24.12 1.92
C GLN A 105 9.50 -24.36 1.49
N GLY A 106 10.41 -23.54 2.02
CA GLY A 106 11.85 -23.58 1.72
C GLY A 106 12.25 -22.84 0.45
N ASP A 107 11.30 -22.32 -0.34
CA ASP A 107 11.63 -21.48 -1.49
C ASP A 107 12.16 -20.12 -1.02
N LYS A 108 13.13 -19.56 -1.76
CA LYS A 108 13.70 -18.24 -1.47
C LYS A 108 13.05 -17.14 -2.28
N ILE A 109 12.94 -15.96 -1.67
CA ILE A 109 12.49 -14.72 -2.30
C ILE A 109 13.48 -13.59 -2.02
N ILE A 110 13.88 -12.87 -3.06
CA ILE A 110 14.70 -11.68 -2.97
C ILE A 110 13.76 -10.49 -2.73
N LEU A 111 14.02 -9.69 -1.68
CA LEU A 111 13.14 -8.58 -1.29
C LEU A 111 13.93 -7.48 -0.56
N PRO A 112 13.44 -6.22 -0.56
CA PRO A 112 14.07 -5.17 0.22
C PRO A 112 13.79 -5.39 1.71
N ARG A 113 14.75 -4.98 2.59
CA ARG A 113 14.56 -5.17 4.04
C ARG A 113 13.44 -4.26 4.61
N ASN A 114 13.13 -3.15 3.97
CA ASN A 114 12.08 -2.21 4.36
C ASN A 114 10.68 -2.56 3.81
N VAL A 115 10.36 -3.85 3.78
CA VAL A 115 9.01 -4.32 3.39
C VAL A 115 7.99 -4.10 4.50
N HIS A 116 6.73 -4.00 4.10
CA HIS A 116 5.61 -4.01 5.04
C HIS A 116 5.49 -5.38 5.73
N ARG A 117 5.04 -5.41 7.00
CA ARG A 117 4.86 -6.63 7.79
C ARG A 117 4.08 -7.74 7.10
N SER A 118 3.16 -7.42 6.18
CA SER A 118 2.38 -8.41 5.41
C SER A 118 3.25 -9.36 4.60
N VAL A 119 4.39 -8.88 4.10
CA VAL A 119 5.38 -9.71 3.40
C VAL A 119 5.94 -10.78 4.34
N ILE A 120 6.37 -10.38 5.52
CA ILE A 120 6.93 -11.31 6.51
C ILE A 120 5.85 -12.26 7.04
N ASN A 121 4.61 -11.78 7.25
CA ASN A 121 3.47 -12.64 7.58
C ASN A 121 3.30 -13.75 6.55
N ALA A 122 3.35 -13.42 5.27
CA ALA A 122 3.25 -14.40 4.20
C ALA A 122 4.38 -15.45 4.26
N LEU A 123 5.62 -15.02 4.56
CA LEU A 123 6.75 -15.94 4.76
C LEU A 123 6.54 -16.85 5.97
N VAL A 124 5.94 -16.34 7.06
CA VAL A 124 5.54 -17.17 8.20
C VAL A 124 4.53 -18.22 7.76
N LEU A 125 3.53 -17.84 6.95
CA LEU A 125 2.47 -18.75 6.49
C LEU A 125 3.00 -19.83 5.52
N CYS A 126 3.80 -19.46 4.51
CA CYS A 126 4.25 -20.41 3.50
C CYS A 126 5.58 -21.12 3.82
N GLY A 127 6.34 -20.62 4.81
CA GLY A 127 7.68 -21.14 5.11
C GLY A 127 8.74 -20.74 4.09
N GLY A 128 8.51 -19.67 3.34
CA GLY A 128 9.49 -19.08 2.44
C GLY A 128 10.66 -18.44 3.19
N GLU A 129 11.82 -18.36 2.54
CA GLU A 129 13.07 -17.84 3.11
C GLU A 129 13.41 -16.48 2.48
N PRO A 130 13.55 -15.40 3.28
CA PRO A 130 13.92 -14.10 2.75
C PRO A 130 15.40 -14.04 2.38
N VAL A 131 15.71 -13.41 1.24
CA VAL A 131 17.03 -12.94 0.84
C VAL A 131 16.94 -11.42 0.76
N TYR A 132 17.42 -10.75 1.79
CA TYR A 132 17.28 -9.30 1.87
C TYR A 132 18.29 -8.57 0.99
N VAL A 133 17.78 -7.54 0.30
CA VAL A 133 18.59 -6.48 -0.32
C VAL A 133 18.37 -5.23 0.53
N SER A 134 19.39 -4.85 1.29
CA SER A 134 19.31 -3.68 2.17
C SER A 134 19.24 -2.40 1.33
N PRO A 135 18.26 -1.52 1.57
CA PRO A 135 18.19 -0.23 0.90
C PRO A 135 19.31 0.68 1.42
N GLU A 136 19.83 1.55 0.58
CA GLU A 136 20.63 2.68 1.07
C GLU A 136 19.74 3.66 1.85
N ILE A 137 20.38 4.44 2.72
CA ILE A 137 19.72 5.49 3.50
C ILE A 137 20.22 6.84 3.00
N ASP A 138 19.29 7.78 2.70
CA ASP A 138 19.67 9.17 2.50
C ASP A 138 20.16 9.75 3.84
N ALA A 139 21.45 10.05 3.92
CA ALA A 139 22.07 10.50 5.16
C ALA A 139 21.54 11.86 5.66
N GLY A 140 20.98 12.68 4.78
CA GLY A 140 20.39 13.98 5.13
C GLY A 140 18.96 13.87 5.63
N LEU A 141 18.18 12.95 5.06
CA LEU A 141 16.76 12.77 5.33
C LEU A 141 16.49 11.64 6.32
N GLY A 142 17.43 10.68 6.46
CA GLY A 142 17.26 9.50 7.32
C GLY A 142 16.20 8.52 6.80
N ILE A 143 15.94 8.49 5.50
CA ILE A 143 14.92 7.64 4.89
C ILE A 143 15.54 6.51 4.06
N PRO A 144 14.92 5.31 4.02
CA PRO A 144 15.36 4.24 3.13
C PRO A 144 15.01 4.57 1.67
N LEU A 145 15.93 4.27 0.78
CA LEU A 145 15.81 4.49 -0.66
C LEU A 145 15.26 3.25 -1.37
N GLY A 146 15.19 3.31 -2.70
CA GLY A 146 14.75 2.19 -3.53
C GLY A 146 15.78 1.06 -3.65
N MET A 147 15.36 -0.07 -4.19
CA MET A 147 16.25 -1.18 -4.49
C MET A 147 17.14 -0.85 -5.68
N LYS A 148 18.45 -1.02 -5.50
CA LYS A 148 19.40 -0.96 -6.61
C LYS A 148 19.28 -2.18 -7.52
N VAL A 149 19.32 -1.97 -8.83
CA VAL A 149 19.38 -3.06 -9.81
C VAL A 149 20.62 -3.95 -9.56
N SER A 150 21.79 -3.35 -9.28
CA SER A 150 23.02 -4.07 -8.96
C SER A 150 22.91 -4.91 -7.70
N GLY A 151 22.20 -4.43 -6.67
CA GLY A 151 21.94 -5.19 -5.44
C GLY A 151 21.05 -6.42 -5.70
N VAL A 152 20.05 -6.27 -6.57
CA VAL A 152 19.21 -7.40 -7.02
C VAL A 152 20.03 -8.39 -7.84
N GLU A 153 20.88 -7.92 -8.75
CA GLU A 153 21.78 -8.77 -9.55
C GLU A 153 22.71 -9.59 -8.67
N ASP A 154 23.32 -8.97 -7.66
CA ASP A 154 24.17 -9.64 -6.69
C ASP A 154 23.41 -10.68 -5.85
N ALA A 155 22.19 -10.36 -5.43
CA ALA A 155 21.34 -11.31 -4.72
C ALA A 155 20.96 -12.51 -5.59
N ILE A 156 20.58 -12.30 -6.84
CA ILE A 156 20.28 -13.35 -7.83
C ILE A 156 21.52 -14.23 -8.08
N ARG A 157 22.71 -13.62 -8.20
CA ARG A 157 23.96 -14.36 -8.40
C ARG A 157 24.29 -15.27 -7.22
N ARG A 158 24.03 -14.81 -6.00
CA ARG A 158 24.27 -15.60 -4.76
C ARG A 158 23.17 -16.63 -4.51
N HIS A 159 21.96 -16.39 -4.99
CA HIS A 159 20.78 -17.22 -4.77
C HIS A 159 20.03 -17.49 -6.09
N PRO A 160 20.67 -18.18 -7.06
CA PRO A 160 20.06 -18.45 -8.37
C PRO A 160 18.82 -19.37 -8.27
N GLU A 161 18.64 -20.05 -7.14
CA GLU A 161 17.49 -20.90 -6.82
C GLU A 161 16.24 -20.12 -6.37
N ALA A 162 16.37 -18.82 -6.12
CA ALA A 162 15.22 -17.99 -5.70
C ALA A 162 14.08 -18.03 -6.72
N LYS A 163 12.85 -17.98 -6.25
CA LYS A 163 11.65 -18.12 -7.09
C LYS A 163 11.07 -16.79 -7.51
N ALA A 164 11.28 -15.76 -6.71
CA ALA A 164 10.72 -14.44 -6.97
C ALA A 164 11.63 -13.32 -6.46
N VAL A 165 11.41 -12.14 -7.04
CA VAL A 165 11.88 -10.85 -6.54
C VAL A 165 10.67 -10.02 -6.16
N LEU A 166 10.65 -9.44 -4.97
CA LEU A 166 9.61 -8.49 -4.53
C LEU A 166 10.19 -7.08 -4.51
N VAL A 167 9.43 -6.11 -5.01
CA VAL A 167 9.79 -4.68 -5.04
C VAL A 167 8.69 -3.87 -4.35
N ASN A 168 9.06 -2.86 -3.57
CA ASN A 168 8.12 -1.81 -3.12
C ASN A 168 8.14 -0.68 -4.15
N ASN A 169 6.99 -0.29 -4.70
CA ASN A 169 6.94 0.78 -5.71
C ASN A 169 5.59 1.56 -5.68
N PRO A 170 5.57 2.81 -5.25
CA PRO A 170 6.65 3.54 -4.58
C PRO A 170 6.82 3.10 -3.11
N THR A 171 7.93 3.52 -2.49
CA THR A 171 8.07 3.48 -1.03
C THR A 171 7.11 4.47 -0.37
N TYR A 172 7.01 4.44 0.95
CA TYR A 172 6.19 5.38 1.73
C TYR A 172 6.54 6.85 1.45
N TYR A 173 7.82 7.13 1.21
CA TYR A 173 8.35 8.47 0.95
C TYR A 173 8.31 8.89 -0.52
N GLY A 174 7.71 8.09 -1.40
CA GLY A 174 7.58 8.39 -2.81
C GLY A 174 8.77 7.94 -3.68
N ILE A 175 9.74 7.21 -3.12
CA ILE A 175 10.89 6.71 -3.87
C ILE A 175 10.46 5.53 -4.76
N CYS A 176 10.79 5.58 -6.04
CA CYS A 176 10.58 4.50 -7.00
C CYS A 176 11.90 3.87 -7.42
N SER A 177 11.91 2.53 -7.50
CA SER A 177 13.02 1.73 -8.04
C SER A 177 12.87 1.57 -9.56
N ASP A 178 13.95 1.17 -10.26
CA ASP A 178 13.87 0.76 -11.66
C ASP A 178 13.21 -0.63 -11.76
N VAL A 179 11.88 -0.65 -11.64
CA VAL A 179 11.08 -1.88 -11.69
C VAL A 179 11.24 -2.59 -13.04
N ALA A 180 11.41 -1.84 -14.13
CA ALA A 180 11.56 -2.42 -15.47
C ALA A 180 12.88 -3.17 -15.61
N ALA A 181 14.00 -2.60 -15.17
CA ALA A 181 15.29 -3.27 -15.18
C ALA A 181 15.31 -4.48 -14.24
N ILE A 182 14.74 -4.34 -13.03
CA ILE A 182 14.63 -5.45 -12.07
C ILE A 182 13.78 -6.59 -12.66
N THR A 183 12.65 -6.26 -13.30
CA THR A 183 11.77 -7.25 -13.94
C THR A 183 12.49 -8.00 -15.05
N LYS A 184 13.20 -7.29 -15.92
CA LYS A 184 13.98 -7.91 -16.98
C LYS A 184 15.03 -8.88 -16.42
N LEU A 185 15.80 -8.43 -15.43
CA LEU A 185 16.85 -9.22 -14.79
C LEU A 185 16.30 -10.49 -14.12
N ALA A 186 15.20 -10.39 -13.38
CA ALA A 186 14.54 -11.52 -12.73
C ALA A 186 13.99 -12.52 -13.74
N HIS A 187 13.32 -12.05 -14.80
CA HIS A 187 12.77 -12.89 -15.85
C HIS A 187 13.85 -13.65 -16.66
N GLU A 188 15.03 -13.05 -16.87
CA GLU A 188 16.18 -13.74 -17.50
C GLU A 188 16.64 -14.95 -16.69
N LYS A 189 16.33 -15.01 -15.41
CA LYS A 189 16.63 -16.12 -14.50
C LYS A 189 15.42 -16.99 -14.17
N GLY A 190 14.28 -16.74 -14.81
CA GLY A 190 13.05 -17.51 -14.60
C GLY A 190 12.36 -17.24 -13.26
N MET A 191 12.68 -16.13 -12.61
CA MET A 191 12.06 -15.69 -11.36
C MET A 191 10.82 -14.84 -11.64
N LEU A 192 9.80 -14.95 -10.78
CA LEU A 192 8.64 -14.07 -10.81
C LEU A 192 8.98 -12.69 -10.20
N VAL A 193 8.29 -11.65 -10.66
CA VAL A 193 8.38 -10.31 -10.06
C VAL A 193 7.06 -9.94 -9.40
N LEU A 194 7.12 -9.66 -8.11
CA LEU A 194 6.01 -9.24 -7.26
C LEU A 194 6.21 -7.78 -6.90
N ALA A 195 5.19 -6.94 -7.03
CA ALA A 195 5.27 -5.54 -6.66
C ALA A 195 4.27 -5.20 -5.55
N ASP A 196 4.76 -4.72 -4.42
CA ASP A 196 3.92 -4.07 -3.43
C ASP A 196 3.74 -2.60 -3.86
N GLU A 197 2.64 -2.34 -4.53
CA GLU A 197 2.19 -1.02 -4.96
C GLU A 197 1.04 -0.51 -4.09
N ALA A 198 1.03 -0.86 -2.80
CA ALA A 198 0.02 -0.35 -1.88
C ALA A 198 -0.09 1.19 -1.90
N HIS A 199 0.99 1.88 -2.20
CA HIS A 199 1.06 3.33 -2.36
C HIS A 199 1.04 3.81 -3.80
N GLY A 200 0.82 2.94 -4.78
CA GLY A 200 1.00 3.17 -6.21
C GLY A 200 -0.25 3.09 -7.09
N THR A 201 -1.47 3.00 -6.52
CA THR A 201 -2.70 2.90 -7.32
C THR A 201 -2.83 3.98 -8.40
N HIS A 202 -2.44 5.21 -8.10
CA HIS A 202 -2.53 6.35 -9.01
C HIS A 202 -1.53 6.29 -10.17
N LEU A 203 -0.45 5.53 -10.05
CA LEU A 203 0.55 5.35 -11.12
C LEU A 203 -0.06 4.76 -12.40
N TYR A 204 -1.16 4.06 -12.29
CA TYR A 204 -1.89 3.46 -13.41
C TYR A 204 -2.76 4.46 -14.19
N PHE A 205 -3.06 5.63 -13.60
CA PHE A 205 -4.08 6.54 -14.12
C PHE A 205 -3.60 7.96 -14.37
N GLY A 206 -2.46 8.35 -13.80
CA GLY A 206 -1.87 9.67 -13.99
C GLY A 206 -1.00 9.74 -15.24
N LYS A 207 -0.89 10.92 -15.84
CA LYS A 207 0.16 11.22 -16.82
C LYS A 207 1.41 11.65 -16.08
N ASP A 208 2.56 11.39 -16.65
CA ASP A 208 3.86 11.84 -16.13
C ASP A 208 4.18 11.39 -14.69
N LEU A 209 3.46 10.35 -14.19
CA LEU A 209 3.76 9.65 -12.95
C LEU A 209 4.76 8.51 -13.18
N PRO A 210 5.46 8.04 -12.14
CA PRO A 210 6.36 6.91 -12.24
C PRO A 210 5.70 5.67 -12.85
N LEU A 211 6.52 4.82 -13.47
CA LEU A 211 6.04 3.61 -14.15
C LEU A 211 5.41 2.63 -13.16
N SER A 212 4.19 2.18 -13.45
CA SER A 212 3.53 1.14 -12.66
C SER A 212 4.13 -0.25 -12.91
N ALA A 213 3.99 -1.15 -11.95
CA ALA A 213 4.59 -2.47 -12.03
C ALA A 213 4.03 -3.32 -13.18
N MET A 214 2.72 -3.26 -13.47
CA MET A 214 2.16 -3.98 -14.63
C MET A 214 2.71 -3.44 -15.95
N ALA A 215 2.88 -2.12 -16.08
CA ALA A 215 3.50 -1.52 -17.26
C ALA A 215 5.00 -1.87 -17.37
N ALA A 216 5.68 -2.07 -16.23
CA ALA A 216 7.06 -2.56 -16.17
C ALA A 216 7.19 -4.07 -16.44
N GLY A 217 6.08 -4.79 -16.62
CA GLY A 217 6.05 -6.22 -16.95
C GLY A 217 6.13 -7.15 -15.73
N ALA A 218 5.90 -6.66 -14.50
CA ALA A 218 5.82 -7.50 -13.31
C ALA A 218 4.73 -8.57 -13.45
N ASP A 219 4.91 -9.72 -12.77
CA ASP A 219 3.96 -10.83 -12.85
C ASP A 219 2.76 -10.61 -11.93
N LEU A 220 2.96 -10.03 -10.75
CA LEU A 220 1.92 -9.73 -9.78
C LEU A 220 2.14 -8.36 -9.15
N ALA A 221 1.07 -7.63 -8.91
CA ALA A 221 1.10 -6.38 -8.13
C ALA A 221 -0.08 -6.30 -7.15
N ALA A 222 0.10 -5.62 -6.03
CA ALA A 222 -0.95 -5.37 -5.06
C ALA A 222 -1.15 -3.87 -4.87
N VAL A 223 -2.35 -3.35 -5.15
CA VAL A 223 -2.67 -1.92 -5.05
C VAL A 223 -3.74 -1.66 -3.98
N SER A 224 -3.51 -0.65 -3.13
CA SER A 224 -4.51 -0.19 -2.15
C SER A 224 -5.40 0.89 -2.76
N MET A 225 -6.57 0.50 -3.20
CA MET A 225 -7.54 1.46 -3.77
C MET A 225 -7.99 2.52 -2.75
N HIS A 226 -8.02 2.17 -1.47
CA HIS A 226 -8.41 3.11 -0.42
C HIS A 226 -7.37 4.20 -0.12
N LYS A 227 -6.09 4.01 -0.48
CA LYS A 227 -5.05 5.01 -0.21
C LYS A 227 -5.07 6.16 -1.22
N SER A 228 -5.02 5.87 -2.52
CA SER A 228 -5.01 6.90 -3.57
C SER A 228 -6.09 6.73 -4.64
N GLY A 229 -6.90 5.69 -4.57
CA GLY A 229 -7.98 5.43 -5.54
C GLY A 229 -9.37 5.89 -5.12
N GLY A 230 -9.55 6.31 -3.86
CA GLY A 230 -10.81 6.89 -3.38
C GLY A 230 -11.89 5.88 -2.95
N SER A 231 -11.55 4.62 -2.76
CA SER A 231 -12.47 3.60 -2.22
C SER A 231 -12.47 3.55 -0.69
N LEU A 232 -13.39 2.78 -0.13
CA LEU A 232 -13.46 2.56 1.32
C LEU A 232 -12.23 1.82 1.83
N THR A 233 -11.83 2.11 3.07
CA THR A 233 -10.72 1.41 3.76
C THR A 233 -10.87 -0.10 3.65
N GLN A 234 -9.74 -0.83 3.55
CA GLN A 234 -9.68 -2.29 3.42
C GLN A 234 -9.92 -2.82 1.99
N SER A 235 -10.19 -1.97 1.01
CA SER A 235 -10.38 -2.37 -0.37
C SER A 235 -9.07 -2.35 -1.17
N SER A 236 -8.80 -3.40 -1.95
CA SER A 236 -7.55 -3.62 -2.69
C SER A 236 -7.81 -4.43 -3.96
N PHE A 237 -6.85 -4.38 -4.90
CA PHE A 237 -6.77 -5.29 -6.03
C PHE A 237 -5.41 -6.00 -6.05
N PRO A 238 -5.36 -7.35 -6.00
CA PRO A 238 -4.29 -8.11 -6.61
C PRO A 238 -4.46 -8.04 -8.13
N LEU A 239 -3.39 -7.65 -8.81
CA LEU A 239 -3.28 -7.57 -10.26
C LEU A 239 -2.34 -8.66 -10.75
N ALA A 240 -2.64 -9.29 -11.88
CA ALA A 240 -1.85 -10.37 -12.43
C ALA A 240 -1.55 -10.17 -13.91
N GLY A 241 -0.30 -10.45 -14.28
CA GLY A 241 0.18 -10.47 -15.66
C GLY A 241 -0.27 -11.71 -16.42
N PRO A 242 -0.05 -11.76 -17.74
CA PRO A 242 -0.60 -12.81 -18.62
C PRO A 242 -0.01 -14.21 -18.40
N LYS A 243 1.12 -14.33 -17.71
CA LYS A 243 1.77 -15.62 -17.40
C LYS A 243 1.25 -16.25 -16.10
N VAL A 244 0.52 -15.49 -15.30
CA VAL A 244 -0.03 -15.95 -14.02
C VAL A 244 -1.28 -16.78 -14.26
N SER A 245 -1.37 -17.95 -13.62
CA SER A 245 -2.56 -18.79 -13.67
C SER A 245 -3.71 -18.17 -12.88
N GLU A 246 -4.72 -17.63 -13.55
CA GLU A 246 -5.92 -17.04 -12.92
C GLU A 246 -6.57 -18.02 -11.93
N GLY A 247 -6.80 -19.26 -12.36
CA GLY A 247 -7.48 -20.26 -11.53
C GLY A 247 -6.70 -20.63 -10.27
N TYR A 248 -5.37 -20.72 -10.34
CA TYR A 248 -4.55 -21.00 -9.17
C TYR A 248 -4.48 -19.77 -8.24
N LEU A 249 -4.31 -18.57 -8.80
CA LEU A 249 -4.33 -17.34 -7.98
C LEU A 249 -5.69 -17.15 -7.30
N ARG A 250 -6.81 -17.46 -7.98
CA ARG A 250 -8.16 -17.45 -7.35
C ARG A 250 -8.24 -18.38 -6.15
N GLN A 251 -7.66 -19.58 -6.23
CA GLN A 251 -7.62 -20.51 -5.09
C GLN A 251 -6.83 -19.91 -3.92
N ILE A 252 -5.68 -19.28 -4.19
CA ILE A 252 -4.87 -18.63 -3.16
C ILE A 252 -5.62 -17.42 -2.56
N VAL A 253 -6.22 -16.56 -3.38
CA VAL A 253 -7.04 -15.43 -2.91
C VAL A 253 -8.16 -15.92 -2.00
N ASN A 254 -8.80 -17.04 -2.30
CA ASN A 254 -9.85 -17.63 -1.47
C ASN A 254 -9.35 -18.20 -0.13
N LEU A 255 -8.04 -18.43 0.03
CA LEU A 255 -7.45 -18.80 1.33
C LEU A 255 -7.20 -17.58 2.22
N THR A 256 -7.02 -16.41 1.64
CA THR A 256 -6.59 -15.19 2.36
C THR A 256 -7.72 -14.20 2.60
N GLN A 257 -8.93 -14.44 2.08
CA GLN A 257 -10.07 -13.56 2.27
C GLN A 257 -11.33 -14.30 2.75
N THR A 258 -12.28 -13.53 3.25
CA THR A 258 -13.57 -14.02 3.75
C THR A 258 -14.45 -14.60 2.64
N THR A 259 -15.29 -15.59 2.99
CA THR A 259 -16.36 -16.09 2.13
C THR A 259 -17.60 -15.18 2.10
N SER A 260 -17.70 -14.23 3.05
CA SER A 260 -18.80 -13.27 3.18
C SER A 260 -18.31 -11.85 2.85
N GLY A 261 -17.83 -11.65 1.62
CA GLY A 261 -17.26 -10.37 1.19
C GLY A 261 -18.27 -9.22 1.31
N SER A 262 -17.84 -8.09 1.88
CA SER A 262 -18.64 -6.88 2.00
C SER A 262 -18.97 -6.28 0.64
N TYR A 263 -20.25 -6.25 0.29
CA TYR A 263 -20.71 -5.61 -0.96
C TYR A 263 -20.53 -4.09 -0.95
N LEU A 264 -20.48 -3.45 0.21
CA LEU A 264 -20.15 -2.03 0.31
C LEU A 264 -18.70 -1.78 -0.10
N LEU A 265 -17.77 -2.65 0.32
CA LEU A 265 -16.36 -2.56 -0.09
C LEU A 265 -16.20 -2.85 -1.58
N MET A 266 -16.84 -3.89 -2.09
CA MET A 266 -16.77 -4.23 -3.52
C MET A 266 -17.41 -3.15 -4.40
N ALA A 267 -18.54 -2.58 -4.00
CA ALA A 267 -19.16 -1.46 -4.69
C ALA A 267 -18.26 -0.22 -4.69
N SER A 268 -17.58 0.05 -3.57
CA SER A 268 -16.62 1.16 -3.50
C SER A 268 -15.45 0.98 -4.44
N LEU A 269 -14.93 -0.25 -4.56
CA LEU A 269 -13.88 -0.60 -5.53
C LEU A 269 -14.35 -0.37 -6.97
N ASP A 270 -15.57 -0.84 -7.32
CA ASP A 270 -16.13 -0.74 -8.66
C ASP A 270 -16.37 0.71 -9.08
N ILE A 271 -16.93 1.54 -8.17
CA ILE A 271 -17.10 2.98 -8.41
C ILE A 271 -15.76 3.69 -8.55
N SER A 272 -14.81 3.39 -7.68
CA SER A 272 -13.48 4.03 -7.70
C SER A 272 -12.73 3.66 -8.97
N ARG A 273 -12.75 2.38 -9.39
CA ARG A 273 -12.20 1.94 -10.67
C ARG A 273 -12.82 2.73 -11.83
N ARG A 274 -14.15 2.82 -11.90
CA ARG A 274 -14.85 3.59 -12.93
C ARG A 274 -14.41 5.06 -12.96
N ASN A 275 -14.37 5.71 -11.79
CA ASN A 275 -13.98 7.11 -11.69
C ASN A 275 -12.53 7.32 -12.19
N LEU A 276 -11.61 6.46 -11.78
CA LEU A 276 -10.20 6.55 -12.20
C LEU A 276 -10.03 6.26 -13.70
N ALA A 277 -10.71 5.25 -14.23
CA ALA A 277 -10.65 4.92 -15.65
C ALA A 277 -11.17 6.06 -16.55
N LEU A 278 -12.18 6.80 -16.10
CA LEU A 278 -12.78 7.89 -16.87
C LEU A 278 -12.08 9.23 -16.67
N ARG A 279 -11.53 9.49 -15.48
CA ARG A 279 -11.09 10.83 -15.09
C ARG A 279 -9.68 10.87 -14.48
N GLY A 280 -9.01 9.71 -14.37
CA GLY A 280 -7.72 9.60 -13.70
C GLY A 280 -6.69 10.64 -14.16
N PRO A 281 -6.45 10.81 -15.48
CA PRO A 281 -5.47 11.79 -15.96
C PRO A 281 -5.76 13.22 -15.50
N GLU A 282 -7.02 13.67 -15.57
CA GLU A 282 -7.43 15.01 -15.13
C GLU A 282 -7.27 15.19 -13.61
N VAL A 283 -7.67 14.16 -12.86
CA VAL A 283 -7.66 14.19 -11.39
C VAL A 283 -6.23 14.22 -10.87
N PHE A 284 -5.34 13.34 -11.38
CA PHE A 284 -3.97 13.27 -10.88
C PHE A 284 -3.08 14.40 -11.37
N GLU A 285 -3.37 15.02 -12.51
CA GLU A 285 -2.75 16.30 -12.90
C GLU A 285 -3.00 17.38 -11.82
N LYS A 286 -4.23 17.48 -11.31
CA LYS A 286 -4.57 18.41 -10.22
C LYS A 286 -3.88 18.03 -8.91
N VAL A 287 -3.80 16.75 -8.58
CA VAL A 287 -3.13 16.25 -7.36
C VAL A 287 -1.65 16.58 -7.38
N VAL A 288 -0.96 16.32 -8.50
CA VAL A 288 0.46 16.66 -8.67
C VAL A 288 0.67 18.17 -8.54
N ALA A 289 -0.11 18.97 -9.28
CA ALA A 289 -0.01 20.42 -9.20
C ALA A 289 -0.24 20.98 -7.78
N LEU A 290 -1.13 20.36 -7.03
CA LEU A 290 -1.39 20.73 -5.62
C LEU A 290 -0.22 20.35 -4.71
N SER A 291 0.38 19.19 -4.92
CA SER A 291 1.56 18.72 -4.18
C SER A 291 2.79 19.55 -4.48
N ASP A 292 3.01 19.93 -5.74
CA ASP A 292 4.12 20.81 -6.13
C ASP A 292 3.96 22.19 -5.54
N TYR A 293 2.75 22.75 -5.59
CA TYR A 293 2.46 24.01 -4.92
C TYR A 293 2.79 23.93 -3.41
N ALA A 294 2.38 22.88 -2.75
CA ALA A 294 2.67 22.65 -1.31
C ALA A 294 4.18 22.61 -1.06
N ARG A 295 4.92 21.85 -1.88
CA ARG A 295 6.37 21.67 -1.80
C ARG A 295 7.11 23.00 -1.96
N ASP A 296 6.75 23.78 -2.98
CA ASP A 296 7.33 25.08 -3.26
C ASP A 296 7.11 26.07 -2.10
N GLU A 297 5.88 26.18 -1.60
CA GLU A 297 5.57 27.11 -0.51
C GLU A 297 6.23 26.68 0.81
N ILE A 298 6.28 25.38 1.13
CA ILE A 298 6.96 24.87 2.33
C ILE A 298 8.47 25.16 2.23
N ASN A 299 9.09 24.97 1.07
CA ASN A 299 10.52 25.25 0.88
C ASN A 299 10.87 26.74 1.04
N ARG A 300 9.91 27.67 0.82
CA ARG A 300 10.08 29.09 1.13
C ARG A 300 10.09 29.43 2.62
N LEU A 301 9.61 28.51 3.48
CA LEU A 301 9.55 28.77 4.92
C LEU A 301 10.91 28.69 5.63
N GLU A 302 12.00 28.30 4.96
CA GLU A 302 13.32 28.06 5.51
C GLU A 302 13.33 27.18 6.79
N GLY A 303 14.16 26.17 6.82
CA GLY A 303 14.26 25.21 7.92
C GLY A 303 13.36 23.99 7.79
N PHE A 304 12.33 24.04 6.94
CA PHE A 304 11.67 22.87 6.40
C PHE A 304 12.23 22.54 5.02
N TYR A 305 12.28 21.26 4.67
CA TYR A 305 12.69 20.84 3.34
C TYR A 305 11.74 19.77 2.80
N ALA A 306 10.84 20.19 1.92
CA ALA A 306 9.97 19.32 1.16
C ALA A 306 10.72 18.85 -0.10
N TYR A 307 11.20 17.60 -0.08
CA TYR A 307 11.96 17.04 -1.19
C TYR A 307 11.07 16.44 -2.28
N GLY A 308 11.63 16.28 -3.48
CA GLY A 308 10.92 15.82 -4.65
C GLY A 308 11.86 15.26 -5.72
N ARG A 309 11.53 15.50 -6.99
CA ARG A 309 12.26 14.97 -8.17
C ARG A 309 13.73 15.41 -8.26
N GLU A 310 14.13 16.48 -7.60
CA GLU A 310 15.54 16.90 -7.51
C GLU A 310 16.45 15.86 -6.83
N LYS A 311 15.85 14.89 -6.12
CA LYS A 311 16.56 13.75 -5.53
C LYS A 311 16.81 12.60 -6.48
N ILE A 312 16.20 12.57 -7.65
CA ILE A 312 16.38 11.50 -8.64
C ILE A 312 17.87 11.42 -9.03
N ASN A 313 18.43 10.22 -8.88
CA ASN A 313 19.84 9.94 -9.17
C ASN A 313 20.04 8.83 -10.22
N GLY A 314 18.95 8.25 -10.74
CA GLY A 314 18.97 7.18 -11.72
C GLY A 314 19.41 5.81 -11.22
N ASP A 315 19.57 5.63 -9.89
CA ASP A 315 19.97 4.39 -9.24
C ASP A 315 19.05 4.07 -8.04
N THR A 316 19.37 4.53 -6.84
CA THR A 316 18.57 4.28 -5.62
C THR A 316 17.29 5.11 -5.54
N ILE A 317 17.24 6.21 -6.26
CA ILE A 317 16.05 7.03 -6.53
C ILE A 317 15.93 7.09 -8.05
N PHE A 318 15.34 6.05 -8.63
CA PHE A 318 15.21 5.96 -10.08
C PHE A 318 14.14 6.92 -10.59
N ASP A 319 13.03 7.01 -9.86
CA ASP A 319 11.96 7.99 -10.10
C ASP A 319 11.32 8.40 -8.76
N PHE A 320 10.42 9.38 -8.77
CA PHE A 320 9.80 9.94 -7.58
C PHE A 320 8.30 10.19 -7.77
N ASP A 321 7.51 9.72 -6.82
CA ASP A 321 6.06 9.95 -6.75
C ASP A 321 5.76 11.29 -6.08
N GLU A 322 5.45 12.28 -6.88
CA GLU A 322 5.23 13.68 -6.45
C GLU A 322 3.98 13.85 -5.57
N THR A 323 3.07 12.87 -5.53
CA THR A 323 1.90 12.92 -4.66
C THR A 323 2.24 12.73 -3.18
N LYS A 324 3.44 12.25 -2.87
CA LYS A 324 3.98 12.11 -1.51
C LYS A 324 4.63 13.43 -1.09
N LEU A 325 3.96 14.17 -0.22
CA LEU A 325 4.51 15.40 0.36
C LEU A 325 5.27 15.04 1.64
N ALA A 326 6.52 14.64 1.47
CA ALA A 326 7.42 14.38 2.57
C ALA A 326 8.26 15.63 2.87
N VAL A 327 8.33 16.02 4.15
CA VAL A 327 8.97 17.26 4.60
C VAL A 327 9.92 16.97 5.74
N ASN A 328 11.22 17.25 5.55
CA ASN A 328 12.20 17.19 6.63
C ASN A 328 12.02 18.39 7.56
N THR A 329 12.03 18.14 8.88
CA THR A 329 11.74 19.11 9.93
C THR A 329 12.96 19.44 10.80
N LEU A 330 14.08 18.72 10.61
CA LEU A 330 15.26 18.87 11.46
C LEU A 330 15.88 20.26 11.39
N GLY A 331 15.72 20.99 10.28
CA GLY A 331 16.25 22.35 10.13
C GLY A 331 15.56 23.39 11.01
N VAL A 332 14.36 23.10 11.54
CA VAL A 332 13.70 23.91 12.59
C VAL A 332 13.98 23.40 14.00
N GLY A 333 14.79 22.33 14.15
CA GLY A 333 15.13 21.75 15.43
C GLY A 333 14.01 20.96 16.08
N LEU A 334 13.06 20.42 15.28
CA LEU A 334 11.96 19.58 15.74
C LEU A 334 12.01 18.23 15.06
N ALA A 335 11.74 17.18 15.83
CA ALA A 335 11.52 15.87 15.25
C ALA A 335 10.18 15.84 14.45
N GLY A 336 10.11 15.01 13.41
CA GLY A 336 8.89 14.88 12.62
C GLY A 336 7.69 14.49 13.48
N ILE A 337 7.86 13.60 14.45
CA ILE A 337 6.79 13.20 15.36
C ILE A 337 6.32 14.38 16.26
N GLU A 338 7.21 15.29 16.68
CA GLU A 338 6.81 16.49 17.42
C GLU A 338 5.94 17.39 16.54
N VAL A 339 6.34 17.59 15.27
CA VAL A 339 5.57 18.41 14.31
C VAL A 339 4.22 17.76 14.00
N HIS A 340 4.16 16.43 13.82
CA HIS A 340 2.92 15.69 13.63
C HIS A 340 1.95 15.91 14.81
N ASP A 341 2.42 15.76 16.03
CA ASP A 341 1.56 15.93 17.22
C ASP A 341 1.08 17.38 17.36
N ILE A 342 1.93 18.38 17.14
CA ILE A 342 1.55 19.79 17.17
C ILE A 342 0.51 20.09 16.08
N LEU A 343 0.68 19.59 14.86
CA LEU A 343 -0.29 19.76 13.76
C LEU A 343 -1.68 19.24 14.15
N ARG A 344 -1.73 18.04 14.76
CA ARG A 344 -2.98 17.43 15.19
C ARG A 344 -3.61 18.19 16.38
N ASP A 345 -2.83 18.45 17.41
CA ASP A 345 -3.34 18.88 18.72
C ASP A 345 -3.64 20.39 18.77
N GLU A 346 -2.92 21.22 17.99
CA GLU A 346 -3.08 22.68 18.02
C GLU A 346 -3.70 23.27 16.74
N TYR A 347 -3.63 22.54 15.61
CA TYR A 347 -4.10 23.07 14.32
C TYR A 347 -5.21 22.23 13.67
N ASP A 348 -5.64 21.13 14.30
CA ASP A 348 -6.63 20.19 13.77
C ASP A 348 -6.25 19.68 12.36
N ILE A 349 -4.96 19.40 12.14
CA ILE A 349 -4.42 18.89 10.88
C ILE A 349 -3.88 17.48 11.12
N GLN A 350 -4.56 16.48 10.58
CA GLN A 350 -4.10 15.10 10.60
C GLN A 350 -3.31 14.80 9.32
N ILE A 351 -2.03 14.55 9.46
CA ILE A 351 -1.16 14.02 8.39
C ILE A 351 -0.98 12.51 8.55
N GLU A 352 -0.33 11.86 7.60
CA GLU A 352 -0.16 10.40 7.58
C GLU A 352 0.68 9.92 8.76
N PHE A 353 1.89 10.45 8.93
CA PHE A 353 2.76 10.19 10.08
C PHE A 353 3.88 11.22 10.22
N GLY A 354 4.59 11.14 11.36
CA GLY A 354 5.88 11.77 11.60
C GLY A 354 6.90 10.73 12.07
N ASP A 355 8.12 10.76 11.53
CA ASP A 355 9.26 9.99 12.01
C ASP A 355 10.26 10.88 12.78
N ILE A 356 11.51 10.42 12.92
CA ILE A 356 12.55 11.19 13.63
C ILE A 356 12.86 12.51 12.92
N GLY A 357 12.92 12.52 11.59
CA GLY A 357 13.36 13.68 10.80
C GLY A 357 12.32 14.27 9.87
N ASN A 358 11.22 13.56 9.63
CA ASN A 358 10.29 13.91 8.56
C ASN A 358 8.84 13.81 9.01
N ILE A 359 7.99 14.60 8.37
CA ILE A 359 6.54 14.39 8.33
C ILE A 359 6.14 13.97 6.91
N LEU A 360 5.07 13.19 6.79
CA LEU A 360 4.47 12.80 5.52
C LEU A 360 3.00 13.20 5.48
N ALA A 361 2.64 13.98 4.48
CA ALA A 361 1.26 14.20 4.07
C ALA A 361 0.99 13.48 2.75
N TYR A 362 -0.16 12.85 2.66
CA TYR A 362 -0.59 12.07 1.50
C TYR A 362 -1.56 12.91 0.68
N ILE A 363 -1.11 13.52 -0.42
CA ILE A 363 -1.98 14.34 -1.27
C ILE A 363 -2.73 13.43 -2.25
N SER A 364 -4.05 13.52 -2.28
CA SER A 364 -4.91 12.61 -3.02
C SER A 364 -6.12 13.33 -3.63
N LEU A 365 -7.05 12.56 -4.21
CA LEU A 365 -8.19 13.09 -5.02
C LEU A 365 -9.17 13.99 -4.23
N GLY A 366 -9.18 13.90 -2.91
CA GLY A 366 -10.09 14.66 -2.04
C GLY A 366 -9.54 15.97 -1.53
N ASP A 367 -8.22 16.20 -1.71
CA ASP A 367 -7.55 17.36 -1.15
C ASP A 367 -7.85 18.65 -1.94
N ARG A 368 -7.92 19.74 -1.20
CA ARG A 368 -8.24 21.07 -1.74
C ARG A 368 -7.09 22.04 -1.45
N ARG A 369 -6.94 23.05 -2.26
CA ARG A 369 -5.95 24.11 -2.06
C ARG A 369 -6.01 24.74 -0.66
N GLN A 370 -7.22 24.95 -0.12
CA GLN A 370 -7.43 25.51 1.21
C GLN A 370 -6.83 24.62 2.31
N ASP A 371 -6.89 23.31 2.17
CA ASP A 371 -6.32 22.36 3.14
C ASP A 371 -4.78 22.45 3.12
N ILE A 372 -4.19 22.58 1.94
CA ILE A 372 -2.75 22.81 1.79
C ILE A 372 -2.30 24.16 2.34
N GLU A 373 -3.02 25.23 2.07
CA GLU A 373 -2.72 26.58 2.60
C GLU A 373 -2.80 26.59 4.13
N ARG A 374 -3.72 25.84 4.70
CA ARG A 374 -3.82 25.65 6.15
C ARG A 374 -2.61 24.92 6.72
N LEU A 375 -2.12 23.87 6.05
CA LEU A 375 -0.89 23.16 6.43
C LEU A 375 0.31 24.09 6.38
N ILE A 376 0.49 24.85 5.29
CA ILE A 376 1.59 25.81 5.12
C ILE A 376 1.55 26.88 6.24
N GLY A 377 0.38 27.44 6.52
CA GLY A 377 0.19 28.40 7.60
C GLY A 377 0.54 27.82 8.98
N ALA A 378 0.12 26.59 9.26
CA ALA A 378 0.46 25.89 10.50
C ALA A 378 1.98 25.64 10.62
N LEU A 379 2.65 25.18 9.56
CA LEU A 379 4.11 24.99 9.58
C LEU A 379 4.86 26.31 9.81
N SER A 380 4.41 27.39 9.20
CA SER A 380 4.98 28.75 9.44
C SER A 380 4.86 29.17 10.91
N GLU A 381 3.70 28.93 11.51
CA GLU A 381 3.45 29.27 12.92
C GLU A 381 4.24 28.34 13.87
N ILE A 382 4.34 27.05 13.55
CA ILE A 382 5.16 26.08 14.29
C ILE A 382 6.62 26.55 14.29
N LYS A 383 7.16 26.91 13.13
CA LYS A 383 8.52 27.49 13.04
C LYS A 383 8.66 28.71 13.95
N ARG A 384 7.70 29.62 13.94
CA ARG A 384 7.76 30.85 14.74
C ARG A 384 7.73 30.56 16.25
N ARG A 385 6.92 29.60 16.70
CA ARG A 385 6.65 29.33 18.13
C ARG A 385 7.60 28.31 18.75
N TYR A 386 7.99 27.29 18.00
CA TYR A 386 8.63 26.09 18.53
C TYR A 386 10.05 25.83 18.02
N ARG A 387 10.59 26.67 17.13
CA ARG A 387 11.95 26.50 16.61
C ARG A 387 12.97 26.33 17.73
N LYS A 388 13.81 25.29 17.60
CA LYS A 388 14.93 24.97 18.48
C LYS A 388 16.24 24.99 17.71
N ASP A 389 17.38 24.91 18.45
CA ASP A 389 18.69 24.70 17.82
C ASP A 389 18.75 23.28 17.21
N PRO A 390 18.98 23.13 15.91
CA PRO A 390 19.02 21.82 15.25
C PRO A 390 20.27 21.00 15.60
N ARG A 391 21.26 21.56 16.29
CA ARG A 391 22.48 20.85 16.70
C ARG A 391 22.15 19.76 17.72
N GLY A 392 22.70 18.55 17.49
CA GLY A 392 22.50 17.40 18.37
C GLY A 392 21.17 16.63 18.14
N MET A 393 20.42 16.97 17.12
CA MET A 393 19.26 16.14 16.70
C MET A 393 19.73 14.75 16.29
N PHE A 394 19.01 13.73 16.76
CA PHE A 394 19.26 12.34 16.35
C PHE A 394 19.04 12.19 14.83
N ARG A 395 19.95 11.41 14.21
CA ARG A 395 19.71 10.89 12.86
C ARG A 395 19.21 9.46 12.99
N GLN A 396 18.33 9.07 12.10
CA GLN A 396 17.87 7.68 12.06
C GLN A 396 19.05 6.80 11.59
N GLU A 397 19.42 5.84 12.43
CA GLU A 397 20.36 4.78 12.04
C GLU A 397 19.56 3.61 11.48
N TYR A 398 20.03 3.06 10.38
CA TYR A 398 19.46 1.84 9.82
C TYR A 398 20.16 0.64 10.45
N LEU A 399 19.35 -0.27 11.00
CA LEU A 399 19.83 -1.52 11.56
C LEU A 399 19.71 -2.61 10.49
N GLU A 400 20.78 -3.37 10.28
CA GLU A 400 20.78 -4.60 9.48
C GLU A 400 20.78 -5.80 10.41
N PRO A 401 19.61 -6.31 10.82
CA PRO A 401 19.56 -7.47 11.68
C PRO A 401 19.99 -8.73 10.93
N GLU A 402 20.70 -9.62 11.63
CA GLU A 402 21.08 -10.91 11.09
C GLU A 402 19.89 -11.87 11.10
N VAL A 403 19.63 -12.53 9.98
CA VAL A 403 18.61 -13.58 9.89
C VAL A 403 19.21 -14.88 10.43
N ALA A 404 18.93 -15.19 11.69
CA ALA A 404 19.44 -16.38 12.36
C ALA A 404 18.64 -17.65 12.01
N VAL A 405 17.31 -17.51 11.85
CA VAL A 405 16.40 -18.59 11.45
C VAL A 405 15.28 -18.04 10.56
N THR A 406 14.57 -18.91 9.85
CA THR A 406 13.45 -18.44 8.99
C THR A 406 12.33 -17.84 9.83
N PRO A 407 11.57 -16.84 9.28
CA PRO A 407 10.44 -16.22 9.98
C PRO A 407 9.44 -17.23 10.52
N GLN A 408 9.12 -18.29 9.77
CA GLN A 408 8.21 -19.35 10.20
C GLN A 408 8.76 -20.11 11.42
N LYS A 409 10.03 -20.53 11.39
CA LYS A 409 10.63 -21.27 12.51
C LYS A 409 10.66 -20.42 13.78
N ALA A 410 11.00 -19.15 13.68
CA ALA A 410 11.00 -18.23 14.83
C ALA A 410 9.59 -18.00 15.38
N PHE A 411 8.60 -17.79 14.50
CA PHE A 411 7.23 -17.51 14.88
C PHE A 411 6.59 -18.68 15.63
N TYR A 412 6.85 -19.92 15.24
CA TYR A 412 6.29 -21.12 15.87
C TYR A 412 7.19 -21.74 16.94
N ALA A 413 8.37 -21.19 17.19
CA ALA A 413 9.25 -21.64 18.27
C ALA A 413 8.67 -21.35 19.66
N GLN A 414 9.16 -22.07 20.66
CA GLN A 414 8.87 -21.73 22.05
C GLN A 414 9.47 -20.35 22.37
N ARG A 415 8.66 -19.47 22.97
CA ARG A 415 9.03 -18.07 23.23
C ARG A 415 9.11 -17.79 24.72
N GLN A 416 9.94 -16.79 25.06
CA GLN A 416 10.05 -16.21 26.38
C GLN A 416 9.91 -14.69 26.27
N SER A 417 9.04 -14.08 27.08
CA SER A 417 8.96 -12.61 27.19
C SER A 417 10.05 -12.11 28.12
N LEU A 418 10.81 -11.14 27.65
CA LEU A 418 11.93 -10.50 28.38
C LEU A 418 11.80 -8.96 28.31
N PRO A 419 12.30 -8.24 29.32
CA PRO A 419 12.53 -6.81 29.20
C PRO A 419 13.42 -6.48 28.00
N LEU A 420 13.16 -5.40 27.28
CA LEU A 420 13.87 -5.03 26.04
C LEU A 420 15.40 -5.05 26.20
N LEU A 421 15.91 -4.52 27.31
CA LEU A 421 17.37 -4.49 27.57
C LEU A 421 18.02 -5.87 27.76
N GLU A 422 17.23 -6.93 27.97
CA GLU A 422 17.70 -8.30 28.15
C GLU A 422 17.57 -9.12 26.84
N THR A 423 17.10 -8.51 25.76
CA THR A 423 16.90 -9.21 24.48
C THR A 423 18.12 -9.20 23.58
N ALA A 424 19.17 -8.43 23.90
CA ALA A 424 20.39 -8.36 23.10
C ALA A 424 21.02 -9.76 22.89
N GLY A 425 21.29 -10.10 21.62
CA GLY A 425 21.82 -11.41 21.22
C GLY A 425 20.80 -12.55 21.20
N ARG A 426 19.49 -12.24 21.34
CA ARG A 426 18.39 -13.20 21.22
C ARG A 426 17.75 -13.09 19.84
N VAL A 427 17.16 -14.19 19.37
CA VAL A 427 16.36 -14.21 18.13
C VAL A 427 14.95 -13.73 18.42
N ALA A 428 14.47 -12.76 17.63
CA ALA A 428 13.13 -12.22 17.77
C ALA A 428 12.07 -13.27 17.39
N GLY A 429 11.09 -13.47 18.24
CA GLY A 429 9.91 -14.32 17.98
C GLY A 429 8.68 -13.51 17.54
N GLU A 430 8.77 -12.17 17.56
CA GLU A 430 7.69 -11.25 17.20
C GLU A 430 8.24 -10.03 16.48
N PHE A 431 7.34 -9.21 15.95
CA PHE A 431 7.71 -7.95 15.30
C PHE A 431 8.01 -6.85 16.32
N VAL A 432 9.10 -6.11 16.10
CA VAL A 432 9.32 -4.80 16.72
C VAL A 432 9.19 -3.75 15.64
N MET A 433 8.20 -2.87 15.75
CA MET A 433 7.94 -1.85 14.74
C MET A 433 7.18 -0.65 15.31
N CYS A 434 7.30 0.49 14.63
CA CYS A 434 6.38 1.62 14.78
C CYS A 434 5.22 1.49 13.78
N TYR A 435 4.06 2.01 14.13
CA TYR A 435 2.91 2.01 13.22
C TYR A 435 2.19 3.38 13.28
N PRO A 436 2.01 4.05 12.14
CA PRO A 436 2.55 3.79 10.80
C PRO A 436 4.08 3.87 10.74
N PRO A 437 4.77 3.30 9.73
CA PRO A 437 4.25 2.72 8.48
C PRO A 437 4.03 1.20 8.51
N GLY A 438 4.31 0.50 9.63
CA GLY A 438 4.19 -0.96 9.70
C GLY A 438 5.36 -1.71 9.02
N ILE A 439 6.52 -1.07 8.92
CA ILE A 439 7.78 -1.65 8.47
C ILE A 439 8.54 -2.13 9.72
N PRO A 440 8.87 -3.42 9.85
CA PRO A 440 9.54 -3.93 11.05
C PRO A 440 10.97 -3.41 11.19
N VAL A 441 11.31 -2.92 12.38
CA VAL A 441 12.70 -2.72 12.81
C VAL A 441 13.36 -4.08 13.05
N MET A 442 12.61 -5.00 13.68
CA MET A 442 12.97 -6.42 13.84
C MET A 442 11.79 -7.28 13.37
N ALA A 443 12.08 -8.36 12.67
CA ALA A 443 11.11 -9.36 12.25
C ALA A 443 11.39 -10.70 12.95
N PRO A 444 10.42 -11.63 13.03
CA PRO A 444 10.67 -12.96 13.54
C PRO A 444 11.83 -13.63 12.77
N GLY A 445 12.81 -14.15 13.51
CA GLY A 445 13.98 -14.83 12.95
C GLY A 445 15.28 -14.01 12.92
N GLU A 446 15.18 -12.73 13.23
CA GLU A 446 16.31 -11.81 13.32
C GLU A 446 16.85 -11.68 14.74
#